data_efbadf2da240e3111d4b6b6541dbac3a
#
_entry.id   efbadf2da240e3111d4b6b6541dbac3a
#
_cell.length_a   1.000
_cell.length_b   1.000
_cell.length_c   1.000
_cell.angle_alpha   90.00
_cell.angle_beta   90.00
_cell.angle_gamma   90.00
#
_symmetry.space_group_name_H-M   'P 1'
#
loop_
_entity.id
_entity.type
_entity.pdbx_description
1 polymer ?
#
loop_
_entity_poly.entity_id
_entity_poly.type
_entity_poly.pdbx_seq_one_letter_code
_entity_poly.pdbx_strand_id
1 'polypeptide(L)'
;MQQLLRIVAEKDIENDKKQKDYTYIERDEQHKLDGKGNVKSTESETFEIIEIYGKQLQRRIAKNDQPLSAKDAAKEEEKIQKAIEKRKNESDADREKREKREARDLEEGRQWVREIADAYNFRLVASEQIEGRDNWVIEGEPRLGFRPHLKYANYLPDFHGRVWIDKEDLQWTKMDVECINTASWGLFIARVHKGSRFIVEQTRVNDEVWLPRHAAVKVDVRVALFKNFNVDEDDTYRDYKKFRTSAKIVGMQEVK
;
A
#
# COMPACT_ATOMS: atom_id res chain seq x y z
N MET A 1 18.25 -13.78 11.65
CA MET A 1 17.46 -12.59 11.27
C MET A 1 17.10 -12.57 9.79
N GLN A 2 18.06 -12.56 8.87
CA GLN A 2 17.79 -12.59 7.42
C GLN A 2 16.86 -13.72 6.96
N GLN A 3 17.02 -14.93 7.52
CA GLN A 3 16.14 -16.05 7.21
C GLN A 3 14.69 -15.79 7.65
N LEU A 4 14.47 -15.21 8.83
CA LEU A 4 13.13 -14.81 9.30
C LEU A 4 12.49 -13.83 8.32
N LEU A 5 13.21 -12.78 7.92
CA LEU A 5 12.68 -11.78 7.00
C LEU A 5 12.34 -12.35 5.61
N ARG A 6 13.10 -13.35 5.13
CA ARG A 6 12.75 -14.07 3.89
C ARG A 6 11.45 -14.85 4.04
N ILE A 7 11.24 -15.53 5.19
CA ILE A 7 10.00 -16.25 5.47
C ILE A 7 8.82 -15.28 5.54
N VAL A 8 8.99 -14.13 6.22
CA VAL A 8 7.97 -13.06 6.29
C VAL A 8 7.61 -12.58 4.89
N ALA A 9 8.58 -12.35 4.04
CA ALA A 9 8.35 -11.93 2.66
C ALA A 9 7.59 -12.97 1.81
N GLU A 10 7.89 -14.25 1.98
CA GLU A 10 7.15 -15.33 1.32
C GLU A 10 5.71 -15.42 1.83
N LYS A 11 5.51 -15.24 3.14
CA LYS A 11 4.19 -15.18 3.77
C LYS A 11 3.37 -13.99 3.28
N ASP A 12 4.00 -12.84 3.10
CA ASP A 12 3.36 -11.64 2.56
C ASP A 12 2.85 -11.87 1.13
N ILE A 13 3.64 -12.49 0.27
CA ILE A 13 3.23 -12.88 -1.08
C ILE A 13 2.04 -13.86 -1.08
N GLU A 14 2.00 -14.80 -0.11
CA GLU A 14 0.85 -15.69 0.06
C GLU A 14 -0.39 -14.92 0.54
N ASN A 15 -0.20 -13.97 1.45
CA ASN A 15 -1.25 -13.11 1.97
C ASN A 15 -1.87 -12.24 0.87
N ASP A 16 -1.07 -11.64 -0.01
CA ASP A 16 -1.54 -10.83 -1.15
C ASP A 16 -2.53 -11.57 -2.05
N LYS A 17 -2.37 -12.88 -2.19
CA LYS A 17 -3.32 -13.70 -2.95
C LYS A 17 -4.69 -13.78 -2.28
N LYS A 18 -4.71 -13.84 -0.94
CA LYS A 18 -5.94 -13.89 -0.14
C LYS A 18 -6.62 -12.53 -0.02
N GLN A 19 -5.84 -11.44 0.00
CA GLN A 19 -6.36 -10.08 0.04
C GLN A 19 -7.31 -9.78 -1.12
N LYS A 20 -7.06 -10.36 -2.29
CA LYS A 20 -7.91 -10.20 -3.49
C LYS A 20 -9.35 -10.69 -3.30
N ASP A 21 -9.58 -11.57 -2.32
CA ASP A 21 -10.92 -12.07 -2.00
C ASP A 21 -11.71 -11.13 -1.08
N TYR A 22 -11.17 -9.97 -0.77
CA TYR A 22 -11.78 -9.02 0.16
C TYR A 22 -12.11 -7.70 -0.49
N THR A 23 -13.27 -7.17 -0.12
CA THR A 23 -13.67 -5.77 -0.31
C THR A 23 -13.60 -5.03 1.01
N TYR A 24 -13.41 -3.73 0.98
CA TYR A 24 -13.32 -2.90 2.19
C TYR A 24 -13.58 -1.43 1.87
N ILE A 25 -13.71 -0.64 2.91
CA ILE A 25 -13.80 0.81 2.81
C ILE A 25 -12.43 1.40 3.17
N GLU A 26 -11.92 2.25 2.28
CA GLU A 26 -10.73 3.07 2.44
C GLU A 26 -11.15 4.52 2.59
N ARG A 27 -10.62 5.21 3.60
CA ARG A 27 -10.81 6.64 3.78
C ARG A 27 -9.47 7.32 3.78
N ASP A 28 -9.20 8.08 2.76
CA ASP A 28 -8.01 8.88 2.58
C ASP A 28 -8.25 10.27 3.15
N GLU A 29 -7.35 10.74 3.99
CA GLU A 29 -7.38 12.07 4.55
C GLU A 29 -6.10 12.81 4.19
N GLN A 30 -6.23 13.90 3.45
CA GLN A 30 -5.12 14.75 3.04
C GLN A 30 -5.08 16.05 3.84
N HIS A 31 -3.93 16.33 4.46
CA HIS A 31 -3.68 17.59 5.15
C HIS A 31 -2.88 18.54 4.26
N LYS A 32 -3.46 19.69 3.93
CA LYS A 32 -2.72 20.78 3.27
C LYS A 32 -2.03 21.61 4.33
N LEU A 33 -0.72 21.71 4.21
CA LEU A 33 0.11 22.45 5.16
C LEU A 33 0.32 23.89 4.73
N ASP A 34 0.45 24.81 5.71
CA ASP A 34 0.93 26.16 5.49
C ASP A 34 2.46 26.17 5.35
N GLY A 35 3.05 27.35 5.03
CA GLY A 35 4.51 27.50 4.91
C GLY A 35 5.29 27.30 6.22
N LYS A 36 4.62 27.06 7.34
CA LYS A 36 5.21 26.75 8.65
C LYS A 36 5.03 25.29 9.05
N GLY A 37 4.36 24.50 8.19
CA GLY A 37 4.08 23.08 8.45
C GLY A 37 2.84 22.81 9.31
N ASN A 38 1.98 23.82 9.56
CA ASN A 38 0.72 23.61 10.26
C ASN A 38 -0.38 23.23 9.25
N VAL A 39 -1.33 22.39 9.69
CA VAL A 39 -2.48 22.01 8.86
C VAL A 39 -3.35 23.25 8.60
N LYS A 40 -3.48 23.60 7.33
CA LYS A 40 -4.32 24.71 6.84
C LYS A 40 -5.72 24.26 6.50
N SER A 41 -5.85 23.10 5.90
CA SER A 41 -7.12 22.47 5.56
C SER A 41 -6.95 20.96 5.46
N THR A 42 -8.03 20.25 5.72
CA THR A 42 -8.13 18.80 5.56
C THR A 42 -9.17 18.51 4.49
N GLU A 43 -8.86 17.61 3.58
CA GLU A 43 -9.80 17.05 2.60
C GLU A 43 -9.82 15.55 2.78
N SER A 44 -10.99 14.93 2.69
CA SER A 44 -11.09 13.46 2.73
C SER A 44 -11.89 12.92 1.55
N GLU A 45 -11.48 11.76 1.08
CA GLU A 45 -12.22 10.95 0.12
C GLU A 45 -12.43 9.55 0.69
N THR A 46 -13.61 8.98 0.49
CA THR A 46 -13.90 7.62 0.94
C THR A 46 -14.22 6.76 -0.27
N PHE A 47 -13.54 5.63 -0.34
CA PHE A 47 -13.66 4.68 -1.43
C PHE A 47 -14.19 3.35 -0.91
N GLU A 48 -15.01 2.71 -1.70
CA GLU A 48 -15.28 1.29 -1.59
C GLU A 48 -14.33 0.56 -2.55
N ILE A 49 -13.53 -0.33 -2.00
CA ILE A 49 -12.63 -1.17 -2.77
C ILE A 49 -13.37 -2.43 -3.14
N ILE A 50 -13.60 -2.61 -4.42
CA ILE A 50 -14.35 -3.74 -4.99
C ILE A 50 -13.43 -4.56 -5.90
N GLU A 51 -13.68 -5.87 -5.98
CA GLU A 51 -12.95 -6.75 -6.90
C GLU A 51 -13.83 -7.06 -8.10
N ILE A 52 -13.27 -6.88 -9.31
CA ILE A 52 -13.96 -7.18 -10.57
C ILE A 52 -12.99 -7.88 -11.52
N TYR A 53 -13.30 -9.12 -11.86
CA TYR A 53 -12.49 -9.95 -12.76
C TYR A 53 -11.00 -10.03 -12.34
N GLY A 54 -10.73 -10.23 -11.05
CA GLY A 54 -9.39 -10.36 -10.50
C GLY A 54 -8.64 -9.02 -10.35
N LYS A 55 -9.35 -7.88 -10.45
CA LYS A 55 -8.77 -6.56 -10.24
C LYS A 55 -9.54 -5.77 -9.20
N GLN A 56 -8.82 -5.22 -8.23
CA GLN A 56 -9.38 -4.24 -7.32
C GLN A 56 -9.60 -2.90 -8.03
N LEU A 57 -10.77 -2.34 -7.82
CA LEU A 57 -11.18 -1.02 -8.31
C LEU A 57 -11.64 -0.17 -7.13
N GLN A 58 -11.28 1.10 -7.17
CA GLN A 58 -11.72 2.09 -6.19
C GLN A 58 -12.98 2.80 -6.74
N ARG A 59 -14.08 2.70 -6.00
CA ARG A 59 -15.31 3.44 -6.24
C ARG A 59 -15.46 4.50 -5.17
N ARG A 60 -15.31 5.76 -5.50
CA ARG A 60 -15.51 6.84 -4.54
C ARG A 60 -16.98 6.90 -4.13
N ILE A 61 -17.23 6.94 -2.82
CA ILE A 61 -18.58 6.96 -2.24
C ILE A 61 -18.85 8.22 -1.42
N ALA A 62 -17.80 8.90 -0.92
CA ALA A 62 -17.95 10.14 -0.17
C ALA A 62 -16.77 11.09 -0.45
N LYS A 63 -16.98 12.38 -0.19
CA LYS A 63 -15.96 13.43 -0.18
C LYS A 63 -16.21 14.35 1.01
N ASN A 64 -15.14 14.65 1.79
CA ASN A 64 -15.20 15.42 3.03
C ASN A 64 -16.28 14.87 3.99
N ASP A 65 -16.29 13.54 4.13
CA ASP A 65 -17.22 12.76 4.97
C ASP A 65 -18.71 12.97 4.61
N GLN A 66 -19.01 13.51 3.43
CA GLN A 66 -20.36 13.65 2.89
C GLN A 66 -20.56 12.72 1.70
N PRO A 67 -21.70 12.04 1.59
CA PRO A 67 -22.02 11.24 0.41
C PRO A 67 -21.90 12.07 -0.87
N LEU A 68 -21.50 11.42 -1.97
CA LEU A 68 -21.40 12.09 -3.27
C LEU A 68 -22.75 12.66 -3.70
N SER A 69 -22.71 13.79 -4.42
CA SER A 69 -23.88 14.28 -5.14
C SER A 69 -24.37 13.22 -6.14
N ALA A 70 -25.68 13.23 -6.48
CA ALA A 70 -26.22 12.32 -7.49
C ALA A 70 -25.44 12.36 -8.82
N LYS A 71 -24.99 13.55 -9.22
CA LYS A 71 -24.17 13.76 -10.42
C LYS A 71 -22.80 13.10 -10.31
N ASP A 72 -22.13 13.20 -9.17
CA ASP A 72 -20.79 12.63 -8.99
C ASP A 72 -20.87 11.13 -8.76
N ALA A 73 -21.89 10.64 -8.07
CA ALA A 73 -22.16 9.20 -7.95
C ALA A 73 -22.41 8.56 -9.33
N ALA A 74 -23.18 9.21 -10.21
CA ALA A 74 -23.40 8.72 -11.56
C ALA A 74 -22.10 8.64 -12.39
N LYS A 75 -21.18 9.61 -12.22
CA LYS A 75 -19.87 9.57 -12.90
C LYS A 75 -18.99 8.42 -12.38
N GLU A 76 -19.00 8.17 -11.07
CA GLU A 76 -18.25 7.05 -10.51
C GLU A 76 -18.81 5.71 -10.99
N GLU A 77 -20.14 5.58 -11.05
CA GLU A 77 -20.78 4.39 -11.61
C GLU A 77 -20.42 4.19 -13.09
N GLU A 78 -20.45 5.24 -13.91
CA GLU A 78 -20.00 5.18 -15.31
C GLU A 78 -18.54 4.72 -15.44
N LYS A 79 -17.65 5.22 -14.56
CA LYS A 79 -16.24 4.81 -14.50
C LYS A 79 -16.09 3.32 -14.20
N ILE A 80 -16.85 2.83 -13.22
CA ILE A 80 -16.85 1.41 -12.86
C ILE A 80 -17.41 0.54 -13.99
N GLN A 81 -18.52 0.94 -14.61
CA GLN A 81 -19.11 0.21 -15.74
C GLN A 81 -18.15 0.12 -16.93
N LYS A 82 -17.47 1.21 -17.27
CA LYS A 82 -16.42 1.20 -18.32
C LYS A 82 -15.27 0.25 -17.98
N ALA A 83 -14.87 0.18 -16.71
CA ALA A 83 -13.81 -0.74 -16.28
C ALA A 83 -14.28 -2.22 -16.38
N ILE A 84 -15.53 -2.49 -16.03
CA ILE A 84 -16.18 -3.82 -16.18
C ILE A 84 -16.23 -4.22 -17.65
N GLU A 85 -16.75 -3.36 -18.51
CA GLU A 85 -16.87 -3.63 -19.95
C GLU A 85 -15.51 -3.87 -20.60
N LYS A 86 -14.52 -3.04 -20.29
CA LYS A 86 -13.15 -3.24 -20.77
C LYS A 86 -12.59 -4.60 -20.38
N ARG A 87 -12.89 -5.07 -19.17
CA ARG A 87 -12.41 -6.35 -18.67
C ARG A 87 -13.16 -7.53 -19.28
N LYS A 88 -14.49 -7.40 -19.39
CA LYS A 88 -15.35 -8.40 -20.01
C LYS A 88 -14.98 -8.66 -21.48
N ASN A 89 -14.58 -7.60 -22.18
CA ASN A 89 -14.23 -7.62 -23.61
C ASN A 89 -12.71 -7.72 -23.84
N GLU A 90 -11.93 -8.09 -22.83
CA GLU A 90 -10.48 -8.27 -22.95
C GLU A 90 -10.18 -9.40 -23.94
N SER A 91 -9.35 -9.13 -24.95
CA SER A 91 -8.91 -10.16 -25.89
C SER A 91 -7.97 -11.17 -25.22
N ASP A 92 -7.86 -12.38 -25.76
CA ASP A 92 -6.92 -13.38 -25.23
C ASP A 92 -5.47 -12.88 -25.27
N ALA A 93 -5.08 -12.12 -26.29
CA ALA A 93 -3.77 -11.50 -26.41
C ALA A 93 -3.51 -10.45 -25.33
N ASP A 94 -4.51 -9.61 -24.99
CA ASP A 94 -4.40 -8.61 -23.92
C ASP A 94 -4.36 -9.30 -22.55
N ARG A 95 -5.12 -10.36 -22.36
CA ARG A 95 -5.09 -11.18 -21.15
C ARG A 95 -3.71 -11.78 -20.93
N GLU A 96 -3.12 -12.42 -21.93
CA GLU A 96 -1.78 -12.99 -21.84
C GLU A 96 -0.72 -11.92 -21.53
N LYS A 97 -0.81 -10.75 -22.18
CA LYS A 97 0.09 -9.62 -21.90
C LYS A 97 -0.03 -9.11 -20.47
N ARG A 98 -1.24 -9.08 -19.94
CA ARG A 98 -1.50 -8.69 -18.55
C ARG A 98 -0.92 -9.71 -17.58
N GLU A 99 -1.19 -11.00 -17.78
CA GLU A 99 -0.67 -12.08 -16.93
C GLU A 99 0.87 -12.10 -16.90
N LYS A 100 1.51 -11.91 -18.05
CA LYS A 100 2.98 -11.76 -18.14
C LYS A 100 3.48 -10.55 -17.36
N ARG A 101 2.76 -9.43 -17.39
CA ARG A 101 3.12 -8.24 -16.61
C ARG A 101 2.96 -8.51 -15.11
N GLU A 102 1.84 -9.08 -14.67
CA GLU A 102 1.59 -9.42 -13.27
C GLU A 102 2.65 -10.39 -12.72
N ALA A 103 3.03 -11.40 -13.52
CA ALA A 103 4.10 -12.33 -13.15
C ALA A 103 5.46 -11.62 -13.02
N ARG A 104 5.77 -10.68 -13.91
CA ARG A 104 6.98 -9.87 -13.83
C ARG A 104 6.97 -8.97 -12.60
N ASP A 105 5.87 -8.27 -12.35
CA ASP A 105 5.73 -7.35 -11.22
C ASP A 105 5.89 -8.12 -9.88
N LEU A 106 5.38 -9.35 -9.80
CA LEU A 106 5.58 -10.25 -8.65
C LEU A 106 7.07 -10.64 -8.48
N GLU A 107 7.77 -10.97 -9.56
CA GLU A 107 9.19 -11.32 -9.49
C GLU A 107 10.05 -10.09 -9.12
N GLU A 108 9.72 -8.92 -9.65
CA GLU A 108 10.36 -7.65 -9.24
C GLU A 108 10.15 -7.39 -7.74
N GLY A 109 8.94 -7.63 -7.21
CA GLY A 109 8.67 -7.54 -5.77
C GLY A 109 9.54 -8.49 -4.94
N ARG A 110 9.71 -9.74 -5.37
CA ARG A 110 10.61 -10.71 -4.71
C ARG A 110 12.08 -10.26 -4.73
N GLN A 111 12.53 -9.71 -5.86
CA GLN A 111 13.88 -9.18 -5.96
C GLN A 111 14.07 -7.98 -5.03
N TRP A 112 13.08 -7.11 -4.92
CA TRP A 112 13.10 -5.99 -4.00
C TRP A 112 13.26 -6.41 -2.53
N VAL A 113 12.53 -7.44 -2.10
CA VAL A 113 12.66 -7.97 -0.74
C VAL A 113 14.07 -8.54 -0.48
N ARG A 114 14.67 -9.22 -1.46
CA ARG A 114 16.07 -9.68 -1.36
C ARG A 114 17.03 -8.50 -1.22
N GLU A 115 16.83 -7.45 -2.01
CA GLU A 115 17.61 -6.22 -1.94
C GLU A 115 17.55 -5.57 -0.55
N ILE A 116 16.34 -5.49 0.04
CA ILE A 116 16.16 -5.00 1.42
C ILE A 116 16.94 -5.87 2.40
N ALA A 117 16.87 -7.20 2.28
CA ALA A 117 17.59 -8.11 3.17
C ALA A 117 19.11 -7.92 3.10
N ASP A 118 19.65 -7.51 1.96
CA ASP A 118 21.08 -7.28 1.75
C ASP A 118 21.51 -5.84 2.09
N ALA A 119 20.59 -4.87 1.97
CA ALA A 119 20.86 -3.46 2.23
C ALA A 119 20.97 -3.09 3.71
N TYR A 120 20.43 -3.92 4.61
CA TYR A 120 20.32 -3.58 6.03
C TYR A 120 20.99 -4.62 6.95
N ASN A 121 21.44 -4.12 8.10
CA ASN A 121 21.73 -4.93 9.28
C ASN A 121 20.48 -4.91 10.17
N PHE A 122 19.91 -6.08 10.41
CA PHE A 122 18.69 -6.22 11.18
C PHE A 122 18.98 -6.66 12.61
N ARG A 123 18.30 -6.03 13.57
CA ARG A 123 18.45 -6.28 15.00
C ARG A 123 17.07 -6.42 15.65
N LEU A 124 16.87 -7.48 16.45
CA LEU A 124 15.71 -7.56 17.34
C LEU A 124 15.91 -6.54 18.47
N VAL A 125 14.98 -5.61 18.61
CA VAL A 125 15.07 -4.53 19.61
C VAL A 125 14.04 -4.64 20.72
N ALA A 126 12.89 -5.25 20.45
CA ALA A 126 11.83 -5.40 21.42
C ALA A 126 10.90 -6.59 21.09
N SER A 127 9.98 -6.83 22.01
CA SER A 127 8.77 -7.62 21.78
C SER A 127 7.60 -6.81 22.30
N GLU A 128 6.58 -6.60 21.44
CA GLU A 128 5.42 -5.76 21.74
C GLU A 128 4.13 -6.51 21.40
N GLN A 129 3.05 -6.14 22.09
CA GLN A 129 1.71 -6.62 21.73
C GLN A 129 1.00 -5.61 20.85
N ILE A 130 0.48 -6.08 19.71
CA ILE A 130 -0.40 -5.32 18.82
C ILE A 130 -1.71 -6.09 18.70
N GLU A 131 -2.82 -5.47 19.05
CA GLU A 131 -4.16 -6.09 19.04
C GLU A 131 -4.23 -7.44 19.78
N GLY A 132 -3.48 -7.56 20.90
CA GLY A 132 -3.45 -8.77 21.72
C GLY A 132 -2.53 -9.89 21.19
N ARG A 133 -1.81 -9.66 20.09
CA ARG A 133 -0.88 -10.61 19.48
C ARG A 133 0.57 -10.20 19.71
N ASP A 134 1.42 -11.15 20.05
CA ASP A 134 2.84 -10.92 20.31
C ASP A 134 3.61 -10.69 18.99
N ASN A 135 4.39 -9.61 18.96
CA ASN A 135 5.22 -9.24 17.82
C ASN A 135 6.70 -9.13 18.20
N TRP A 136 7.57 -9.52 17.29
CA TRP A 136 8.97 -9.08 17.32
C TRP A 136 9.08 -7.69 16.69
N VAL A 137 9.84 -6.81 17.34
CA VAL A 137 10.20 -5.51 16.76
C VAL A 137 11.63 -5.59 16.25
N ILE A 138 11.77 -5.49 14.95
CA ILE A 138 13.06 -5.61 14.26
C ILE A 138 13.40 -4.25 13.65
N GLU A 139 14.58 -3.75 13.98
CA GLU A 139 15.13 -2.52 13.45
C GLU A 139 16.12 -2.82 12.33
N GLY A 140 15.99 -2.08 11.23
CA GLY A 140 16.87 -2.15 10.06
C GLY A 140 17.73 -0.91 9.94
N GLU A 141 19.05 -1.07 10.12
CA GLU A 141 20.04 -0.02 9.91
C GLU A 141 20.74 -0.21 8.57
N PRO A 142 20.90 0.82 7.73
CA PRO A 142 21.61 0.73 6.46
C PRO A 142 23.01 0.12 6.62
N ARG A 143 23.32 -0.84 5.77
CA ARG A 143 24.65 -1.48 5.75
C ARG A 143 25.64 -0.59 5.02
N LEU A 144 26.73 -0.26 5.70
CA LEU A 144 27.84 0.47 5.08
C LEU A 144 28.42 -0.32 3.89
N GLY A 145 28.60 0.37 2.78
CA GLY A 145 29.18 -0.21 1.56
C GLY A 145 28.22 -1.11 0.79
N PHE A 146 26.91 -1.08 1.10
CA PHE A 146 25.91 -1.76 0.28
C PHE A 146 26.00 -1.34 -1.18
N ARG A 147 25.98 -2.31 -2.08
CA ARG A 147 25.95 -2.10 -3.54
C ARG A 147 24.69 -2.76 -4.08
N PRO A 148 23.73 -1.98 -4.56
CA PRO A 148 22.47 -2.51 -5.05
C PRO A 148 22.65 -3.29 -6.36
N HIS A 149 21.89 -4.36 -6.53
CA HIS A 149 21.73 -5.09 -7.78
C HIS A 149 20.63 -4.43 -8.64
N LEU A 150 19.58 -3.90 -7.98
CA LEU A 150 18.50 -3.19 -8.63
C LEU A 150 18.79 -1.69 -8.68
N LYS A 151 18.64 -1.09 -9.86
CA LYS A 151 18.93 0.34 -10.07
C LYS A 151 18.19 1.27 -9.11
N TYR A 152 16.95 0.92 -8.76
CA TYR A 152 16.13 1.72 -7.84
C TYR A 152 16.37 1.40 -6.35
N ALA A 153 17.22 0.44 -6.03
CA ALA A 153 17.61 0.13 -4.66
C ALA A 153 18.76 1.03 -4.13
N ASN A 154 19.29 1.92 -4.95
CA ASN A 154 20.32 2.90 -4.55
C ASN A 154 19.87 3.81 -3.41
N TYR A 155 18.54 3.92 -3.19
CA TYR A 155 17.97 4.80 -2.17
C TYR A 155 17.78 4.12 -0.81
N LEU A 156 17.89 2.79 -0.74
CA LEU A 156 17.72 2.06 0.52
C LEU A 156 18.61 2.60 1.65
N PRO A 157 19.88 2.96 1.43
CA PRO A 157 20.71 3.51 2.49
C PRO A 157 20.26 4.88 3.04
N ASP A 158 19.34 5.56 2.36
CA ASP A 158 18.80 6.83 2.80
C ASP A 158 17.61 6.67 3.77
N PHE A 159 17.20 5.43 4.03
CA PHE A 159 16.08 5.10 4.90
C PHE A 159 16.52 4.21 6.05
N HIS A 160 15.86 4.38 7.18
CA HIS A 160 15.95 3.55 8.37
C HIS A 160 14.54 3.15 8.78
N GLY A 161 14.36 1.99 9.38
CA GLY A 161 13.02 1.60 9.73
C GLY A 161 12.92 0.48 10.76
N ARG A 162 11.71 0.30 11.23
CA ARG A 162 11.30 -0.81 12.08
C ARG A 162 10.16 -1.58 11.45
N VAL A 163 10.18 -2.89 11.64
CA VAL A 163 9.09 -3.78 11.26
C VAL A 163 8.66 -4.59 12.48
N TRP A 164 7.37 -4.67 12.69
CA TRP A 164 6.74 -5.55 13.67
C TRP A 164 6.28 -6.81 12.96
N ILE A 165 6.65 -7.95 13.48
CA ILE A 165 6.34 -9.26 12.91
C ILE A 165 5.57 -10.08 13.92
N ASP A 166 4.35 -10.47 13.58
CA ASP A 166 3.54 -11.40 14.37
C ASP A 166 4.27 -12.74 14.55
N LYS A 167 4.36 -13.19 15.80
CA LYS A 167 5.14 -14.39 16.12
C LYS A 167 4.49 -15.70 15.69
N GLU A 168 3.17 -15.72 15.53
CA GLU A 168 2.43 -16.93 15.16
C GLU A 168 2.34 -17.09 13.65
N ASP A 169 1.91 -16.02 12.96
CA ASP A 169 1.66 -16.07 11.53
C ASP A 169 2.93 -15.79 10.70
N LEU A 170 3.99 -15.21 11.33
CA LEU A 170 5.19 -14.73 10.66
C LEU A 170 4.85 -13.74 9.54
N GLN A 171 3.86 -12.86 9.82
CA GLN A 171 3.41 -11.79 8.94
C GLN A 171 3.82 -10.46 9.55
N TRP A 172 4.21 -9.49 8.73
CA TRP A 172 4.43 -8.15 9.24
C TRP A 172 3.07 -7.50 9.59
N THR A 173 3.05 -6.79 10.70
CA THR A 173 1.84 -6.13 11.23
C THR A 173 1.94 -4.62 11.17
N LYS A 174 3.17 -4.12 11.24
CA LYS A 174 3.47 -2.69 11.16
C LYS A 174 4.84 -2.48 10.55
N MET A 175 4.95 -1.46 9.74
CA MET A 175 6.22 -0.88 9.28
C MET A 175 6.25 0.60 9.60
N ASP A 176 7.41 1.09 10.03
CA ASP A 176 7.67 2.50 10.32
C ASP A 176 9.03 2.84 9.74
N VAL A 177 9.04 3.63 8.68
CA VAL A 177 10.23 3.94 7.87
C VAL A 177 10.42 5.44 7.80
N GLU A 178 11.64 5.89 8.11
CA GLU A 178 12.03 7.30 8.06
C GLU A 178 13.16 7.51 7.05
N CYS A 179 13.07 8.60 6.31
CA CYS A 179 14.13 9.09 5.45
C CYS A 179 15.18 9.82 6.28
N ILE A 180 16.34 9.21 6.48
CA ILE A 180 17.44 9.75 7.31
C ILE A 180 18.40 10.66 6.54
N ASN A 181 18.44 10.52 5.21
CA ASN A 181 19.16 11.40 4.30
C ASN A 181 18.25 11.76 3.13
N THR A 182 18.47 12.92 2.51
CA THR A 182 17.68 13.30 1.32
C THR A 182 17.96 12.36 0.16
N ALA A 183 16.98 11.54 -0.20
CA ALA A 183 17.05 10.65 -1.35
C ALA A 183 16.69 11.38 -2.65
N SER A 184 17.46 11.17 -3.72
CA SER A 184 17.28 11.87 -5.00
C SER A 184 17.14 10.89 -6.15
N TRP A 185 16.11 11.07 -6.99
CA TRP A 185 15.81 10.25 -8.15
C TRP A 185 16.00 11.02 -9.45
N GLY A 186 16.48 10.33 -10.49
CA GLY A 186 16.49 10.81 -11.85
C GLY A 186 17.24 12.13 -12.06
N LEU A 187 18.54 12.19 -11.75
CA LEU A 187 19.36 13.40 -11.92
C LEU A 187 18.71 14.65 -11.26
N PHE A 188 18.21 14.47 -10.02
CA PHE A 188 17.53 15.51 -9.24
C PHE A 188 16.12 15.89 -9.69
N ILE A 189 15.46 15.05 -10.50
CA ILE A 189 14.07 15.28 -10.92
C ILE A 189 13.12 15.19 -9.72
N ALA A 190 13.35 14.26 -8.79
CA ALA A 190 12.60 14.14 -7.56
C ALA A 190 13.52 13.96 -6.36
N ARG A 191 13.19 14.57 -5.24
CA ARG A 191 13.90 14.44 -3.98
C ARG A 191 12.90 14.22 -2.86
N VAL A 192 13.13 13.19 -2.04
CA VAL A 192 12.45 13.00 -0.75
C VAL A 192 13.38 13.52 0.33
N HIS A 193 12.91 14.50 1.09
CA HIS A 193 13.73 15.15 2.10
C HIS A 193 13.83 14.31 3.38
N LYS A 194 14.96 14.47 4.05
CA LYS A 194 15.18 13.92 5.40
C LYS A 194 14.01 14.29 6.31
N GLY A 195 13.58 13.32 7.14
CA GLY A 195 12.44 13.45 8.05
C GLY A 195 11.09 13.04 7.43
N SER A 196 11.07 12.72 6.12
CA SER A 196 9.90 12.06 5.53
C SER A 196 9.70 10.70 6.17
N ARG A 197 8.44 10.34 6.48
CA ARG A 197 8.10 9.13 7.23
C ARG A 197 6.90 8.43 6.62
N PHE A 198 6.94 7.10 6.68
CA PHE A 198 5.89 6.19 6.20
C PHE A 198 5.57 5.21 7.33
N ILE A 199 4.32 5.14 7.71
CA ILE A 199 3.81 4.13 8.63
C ILE A 199 2.74 3.34 7.91
N VAL A 200 2.80 2.02 7.98
CA VAL A 200 1.76 1.13 7.44
C VAL A 200 1.47 0.07 8.48
N GLU A 201 0.19 -0.16 8.73
CA GLU A 201 -0.30 -1.13 9.70
C GLU A 201 -1.28 -2.09 9.04
N GLN A 202 -1.23 -3.35 9.44
CA GLN A 202 -2.17 -4.38 9.04
C GLN A 202 -2.94 -4.90 10.25
N THR A 203 -4.13 -5.44 9.99
CA THR A 203 -4.95 -6.16 10.97
C THR A 203 -5.32 -7.53 10.44
N ARG A 204 -5.50 -8.50 11.33
CA ARG A 204 -5.92 -9.85 10.99
C ARG A 204 -7.43 -9.94 10.88
N VAL A 205 -7.91 -10.37 9.74
CA VAL A 205 -9.35 -10.46 9.43
C VAL A 205 -9.75 -11.91 9.22
N ASN A 206 -10.86 -12.31 9.84
CA ASN A 206 -11.44 -13.66 9.77
C ASN A 206 -10.46 -14.79 10.07
N ASP A 207 -9.43 -14.54 10.87
CA ASP A 207 -8.38 -15.50 11.25
C ASP A 207 -7.62 -16.12 10.07
N GLU A 208 -7.64 -15.50 8.89
CA GLU A 208 -7.07 -16.10 7.69
C GLU A 208 -6.21 -15.16 6.81
N VAL A 209 -6.40 -13.83 6.93
CA VAL A 209 -5.74 -12.85 6.08
C VAL A 209 -5.35 -11.60 6.86
N TRP A 210 -4.24 -11.02 6.48
CA TRP A 210 -3.81 -9.71 6.96
C TRP A 210 -4.17 -8.65 5.91
N LEU A 211 -4.89 -7.62 6.33
CA LEU A 211 -5.39 -6.54 5.47
C LEU A 211 -4.91 -5.19 5.99
N PRO A 212 -4.75 -4.17 5.13
CA PRO A 212 -4.35 -2.85 5.57
C PRO A 212 -5.34 -2.33 6.61
N ARG A 213 -4.85 -1.68 7.64
CA ARG A 213 -5.65 -1.05 8.72
C ARG A 213 -5.49 0.45 8.72
N HIS A 214 -4.25 0.88 8.59
CA HIS A 214 -3.87 2.29 8.65
C HIS A 214 -2.61 2.52 7.85
N ALA A 215 -2.54 3.64 7.14
CA ALA A 215 -1.32 4.14 6.55
C ALA A 215 -1.20 5.64 6.83
N ALA A 216 -0.02 6.09 7.24
CA ALA A 216 0.28 7.49 7.41
C ALA A 216 1.54 7.83 6.60
N VAL A 217 1.44 8.85 5.77
CA VAL A 217 2.51 9.28 4.89
C VAL A 217 2.78 10.76 5.11
N LYS A 218 3.94 11.08 5.64
CA LYS A 218 4.39 12.46 5.77
C LYS A 218 5.66 12.65 4.98
N VAL A 219 5.54 13.24 3.80
CA VAL A 219 6.64 13.33 2.84
C VAL A 219 6.80 14.76 2.33
N ASP A 220 8.01 15.28 2.47
CA ASP A 220 8.44 16.50 1.79
C ASP A 220 9.17 16.10 0.51
N VAL A 221 8.52 16.35 -0.63
CA VAL A 221 9.04 16.01 -1.96
C VAL A 221 9.28 17.27 -2.77
N ARG A 222 10.48 17.39 -3.31
CA ARG A 222 10.78 18.37 -4.33
C ARG A 222 10.83 17.70 -5.71
N VAL A 223 9.99 18.18 -6.62
CA VAL A 223 9.95 17.72 -8.01
C VAL A 223 10.47 18.83 -8.91
N ALA A 224 11.44 18.50 -9.76
CA ALA A 224 12.20 19.46 -10.57
C ALA A 224 12.85 20.57 -9.71
N LEU A 225 13.27 21.66 -10.32
CA LEU A 225 13.96 22.73 -9.61
C LEU A 225 13.05 23.66 -8.79
N PHE A 226 11.72 23.58 -8.98
CA PHE A 226 10.80 24.65 -8.56
C PHE A 226 9.51 24.20 -7.84
N LYS A 227 9.23 22.92 -7.70
CA LYS A 227 7.95 22.47 -7.17
C LYS A 227 8.15 21.59 -5.92
N ASN A 228 7.81 22.14 -4.75
CA ASN A 228 7.74 21.40 -3.50
C ASN A 228 6.31 20.88 -3.30
N PHE A 229 6.21 19.63 -2.93
CA PHE A 229 4.96 18.99 -2.52
C PHE A 229 5.16 18.46 -1.11
N ASN A 230 4.36 18.95 -0.19
CA ASN A 230 4.26 18.38 1.13
C ASN A 230 3.01 17.50 1.13
N VAL A 231 3.23 16.20 1.22
CA VAL A 231 2.18 15.21 1.36
C VAL A 231 2.10 14.88 2.85
N ASP A 232 0.92 15.02 3.41
CA ASP A 232 0.58 14.60 4.77
C ASP A 232 -0.78 13.91 4.64
N GLU A 233 -0.74 12.57 4.58
CA GLU A 233 -1.90 11.70 4.35
C GLU A 233 -2.06 10.73 5.50
N ASP A 234 -3.30 10.49 5.87
CA ASP A 234 -3.71 9.52 6.87
C ASP A 234 -4.86 8.68 6.31
N ASP A 235 -4.59 7.41 6.02
CA ASP A 235 -5.53 6.50 5.40
C ASP A 235 -5.97 5.44 6.39
N THR A 236 -7.27 5.23 6.47
CA THR A 236 -7.88 4.23 7.35
C THR A 236 -8.72 3.24 6.56
N TYR A 237 -8.67 1.98 6.98
CA TYR A 237 -9.32 0.86 6.29
C TYR A 237 -10.25 0.13 7.24
N ARG A 238 -11.46 -0.22 6.77
CA ARG A 238 -12.51 -0.84 7.60
C ARG A 238 -13.54 -1.61 6.79
N ASP A 239 -14.46 -2.26 7.48
CA ASP A 239 -15.63 -2.92 6.88
C ASP A 239 -15.25 -4.02 5.87
N TYR A 240 -14.25 -4.84 6.23
CA TYR A 240 -13.78 -5.94 5.40
C TYR A 240 -14.85 -6.99 5.20
N LYS A 241 -15.07 -7.36 3.93
CA LYS A 241 -16.02 -8.40 3.55
C LYS A 241 -15.36 -9.36 2.57
N LYS A 242 -15.39 -10.65 2.91
CA LYS A 242 -14.97 -11.69 1.98
C LYS A 242 -16.09 -11.93 0.98
N PHE A 243 -15.78 -11.79 -0.31
CA PHE A 243 -16.73 -12.21 -1.34
C PHE A 243 -16.40 -13.62 -1.81
N ARG A 244 -17.44 -14.42 -2.02
CA ARG A 244 -17.28 -15.74 -2.61
C ARG A 244 -17.33 -15.59 -4.12
N THR A 245 -16.29 -16.05 -4.79
CA THR A 245 -16.15 -16.03 -6.27
C THR A 245 -17.26 -16.78 -7.05
N SER A 246 -18.24 -17.36 -6.37
CA SER A 246 -19.40 -18.02 -6.97
C SER A 246 -20.60 -17.11 -7.26
N ALA A 247 -20.58 -15.87 -6.83
CA ALA A 247 -21.59 -14.90 -7.23
C ALA A 247 -21.23 -14.33 -8.61
N LYS A 248 -21.67 -14.99 -9.68
CA LYS A 248 -21.91 -14.30 -10.95
C LYS A 248 -22.71 -13.05 -10.61
N ILE A 249 -22.21 -11.86 -10.95
CA ILE A 249 -23.02 -10.65 -10.94
C ILE A 249 -24.10 -10.87 -12.00
N VAL A 250 -25.20 -11.43 -11.57
CA VAL A 250 -26.47 -11.42 -12.33
C VAL A 250 -26.93 -9.98 -12.19
N GLY A 251 -26.97 -9.26 -13.29
CA GLY A 251 -27.33 -7.85 -13.31
C GLY A 251 -28.57 -7.59 -12.48
N MET A 252 -28.55 -6.46 -11.75
CA MET A 252 -29.75 -5.92 -11.14
C MET A 252 -30.78 -5.68 -12.25
N GLN A 253 -31.70 -6.61 -12.42
CA GLN A 253 -32.95 -6.29 -13.08
C GLN A 253 -33.78 -5.50 -12.08
N GLU A 254 -34.11 -4.27 -12.46
CA GLU A 254 -35.11 -3.47 -11.78
C GLU A 254 -36.38 -4.31 -11.59
N VAL A 255 -36.74 -4.51 -10.34
CA VAL A 255 -38.11 -4.96 -10.02
C VAL A 255 -39.00 -3.73 -10.13
N LYS A 256 -39.87 -3.75 -11.12
CA LYS A 256 -40.96 -2.78 -11.28
C LYS A 256 -41.92 -2.84 -10.10
#